data_e1d00b3a730394e427c2dd26fe953c81
#
_entry.id   e1d00b3a730394e427c2dd26fe953c81
#
_cell.length_a   1.000
_cell.length_b   1.000
_cell.length_c   1.000
_cell.angle_alpha   90.00
_cell.angle_beta   90.00
_cell.angle_gamma   90.00
#
_symmetry.space_group_name_H-M   'P 1'
#
loop_
_entity.id
_entity.type
_entity.pdbx_description
1 polymer ?
#
loop_
_entity_poly.entity_id
_entity_poly.type
_entity_poly.pdbx_seq_one_letter_code
_entity_poly.pdbx_strand_id
1 'polypeptide(L)'
;RADTNEPTRVHPMQVWQTPFCSPEHAAAAPTDGSLLSRVGNAELVRGLSDAYAIGRLTETAEPKRHTFEDLIGAIDRTLNAYFWLDHAEVGLRAPLLELRSTADSIVGEFEKVLALRERAGKALAEAESTQRLLLDAAHQEHASVAAYMSTLSAWRRQQGRLVGLEAVRFMDLQAVTAMLEEAKQAFAQV
;
A
#
# COMPACT_ATOMS: atom_id res chain seq x y z
N ARG A 1 -6.81 -56.07 5.98
CA ARG A 1 -7.48 -54.74 5.81
C ARG A 1 -7.26 -54.00 7.10
N ALA A 2 -6.30 -53.13 7.11
CA ALA A 2 -6.17 -52.16 8.20
C ALA A 2 -7.06 -50.95 7.85
N ASP A 3 -8.15 -50.79 8.59
CA ASP A 3 -8.92 -49.56 8.59
C ASP A 3 -8.07 -48.50 9.30
N THR A 4 -7.29 -47.79 8.55
CA THR A 4 -6.63 -46.58 9.06
C THR A 4 -7.65 -45.44 9.02
N ASN A 5 -8.22 -45.14 10.14
CA ASN A 5 -9.13 -44.01 10.36
C ASN A 5 -8.36 -42.67 10.42
N GLU A 6 -7.15 -42.63 9.89
CA GLU A 6 -6.38 -41.38 9.76
C GLU A 6 -6.71 -40.70 8.43
N PRO A 7 -6.95 -39.40 8.42
CA PRO A 7 -7.15 -38.67 7.16
C PRO A 7 -5.86 -38.74 6.35
N THR A 8 -5.81 -39.69 5.41
CA THR A 8 -4.73 -39.75 4.46
C THR A 8 -4.69 -38.46 3.67
N ARG A 9 -3.54 -37.83 3.65
CA ARG A 9 -3.28 -36.64 2.84
C ARG A 9 -3.51 -37.00 1.38
N VAL A 10 -4.71 -36.73 0.86
CA VAL A 10 -5.01 -36.94 -0.55
C VAL A 10 -4.28 -35.86 -1.33
N HIS A 11 -3.21 -36.22 -2.03
CA HIS A 11 -2.64 -35.37 -3.05
C HIS A 11 -3.48 -35.53 -4.31
N PRO A 12 -4.26 -34.54 -4.76
CA PRO A 12 -5.01 -34.66 -6.00
C PRO A 12 -4.01 -34.76 -7.15
N MET A 13 -3.90 -35.93 -7.73
CA MET A 13 -3.14 -36.14 -8.95
C MET A 13 -4.08 -35.80 -10.11
N GLN A 14 -3.83 -34.69 -10.81
CA GLN A 14 -4.52 -34.39 -12.05
C GLN A 14 -3.81 -35.13 -13.17
N VAL A 15 -4.49 -36.10 -13.75
CA VAL A 15 -4.01 -36.84 -14.94
C VAL A 15 -4.57 -36.16 -16.19
N TRP A 16 -3.71 -35.47 -16.92
CA TRP A 16 -4.05 -34.89 -18.20
C TRP A 16 -3.75 -35.89 -19.31
N GLN A 17 -4.77 -36.35 -20.00
CA GLN A 17 -4.58 -37.12 -21.24
C GLN A 17 -4.38 -36.12 -22.38
N THR A 18 -3.15 -35.93 -22.79
CA THR A 18 -2.81 -35.21 -24.00
C THR A 18 -2.44 -36.21 -25.09
N PRO A 19 -2.73 -35.98 -26.35
CA PRO A 19 -2.22 -36.82 -27.43
C PRO A 19 -0.69 -36.78 -27.36
N PHE A 20 -0.08 -37.95 -27.08
CA PHE A 20 1.38 -38.07 -27.05
C PHE A 20 1.89 -38.04 -28.48
N CYS A 21 2.73 -37.05 -28.77
CA CYS A 21 3.46 -36.98 -30.01
C CYS A 21 4.94 -37.28 -29.72
N SER A 22 5.52 -38.23 -30.47
CA SER A 22 6.93 -38.55 -30.31
C SER A 22 7.83 -37.38 -30.76
N PRO A 23 9.09 -37.32 -30.32
CA PRO A 23 10.06 -36.33 -30.81
C PRO A 23 10.17 -36.26 -32.32
N GLU A 24 10.06 -37.41 -33.00
CA GLU A 24 10.08 -37.51 -34.47
C GLU A 24 8.83 -36.86 -35.07
N HIS A 25 7.66 -37.04 -34.46
CA HIS A 25 6.42 -36.40 -34.90
C HIS A 25 6.52 -34.88 -34.70
N ALA A 26 7.05 -34.41 -33.55
CA ALA A 26 7.26 -33.02 -33.32
C ALA A 26 8.26 -32.35 -34.29
N ALA A 27 9.31 -33.09 -34.67
CA ALA A 27 10.29 -32.62 -35.66
C ALA A 27 9.74 -32.61 -37.09
N ALA A 28 8.79 -33.49 -37.40
CA ALA A 28 8.14 -33.58 -38.71
C ALA A 28 6.90 -32.69 -38.83
N ALA A 29 6.41 -32.13 -37.72
CA ALA A 29 5.25 -31.23 -37.73
C ALA A 29 5.55 -29.95 -38.53
N PRO A 30 4.65 -29.57 -39.48
CA PRO A 30 4.84 -28.33 -40.22
C PRO A 30 4.84 -27.15 -39.24
N THR A 31 5.93 -26.38 -39.21
CA THR A 31 5.97 -25.11 -38.51
C THR A 31 5.27 -24.07 -39.36
N ASP A 32 4.28 -23.41 -38.82
CA ASP A 32 3.53 -22.34 -39.51
C ASP A 32 4.37 -21.05 -39.70
N GLY A 33 5.61 -21.04 -39.21
CA GLY A 33 6.51 -19.91 -39.29
C GLY A 33 6.10 -18.73 -38.40
N SER A 34 5.06 -18.90 -37.57
CA SER A 34 4.60 -17.88 -36.60
C SER A 34 5.69 -17.51 -35.62
N LEU A 35 5.58 -16.34 -35.01
CA LEU A 35 6.50 -15.92 -33.95
C LEU A 35 6.48 -16.93 -32.79
N LEU A 36 5.29 -17.38 -32.39
CA LEU A 36 5.12 -18.29 -31.27
C LEU A 36 5.83 -19.63 -31.47
N SER A 37 5.83 -20.16 -32.71
CA SER A 37 6.58 -21.39 -33.05
C SER A 37 8.10 -21.19 -32.94
N ARG A 38 8.60 -19.95 -33.14
CA ARG A 38 10.03 -19.62 -33.03
C ARG A 38 10.49 -19.36 -31.61
N VAL A 39 9.60 -18.86 -30.71
CA VAL A 39 9.91 -18.63 -29.28
C VAL A 39 10.16 -19.93 -28.54
N GLY A 40 9.43 -21.00 -28.90
CA GLY A 40 9.56 -22.30 -28.28
C GLY A 40 8.74 -22.50 -27.00
N ASN A 41 8.32 -23.77 -26.79
CA ASN A 41 7.38 -24.13 -25.73
C ASN A 41 7.85 -23.75 -24.32
N ALA A 42 9.13 -23.95 -24.00
CA ALA A 42 9.63 -23.69 -22.65
C ALA A 42 9.50 -22.22 -22.26
N GLU A 43 9.75 -21.32 -23.19
CA GLU A 43 9.67 -19.88 -22.97
C GLU A 43 8.22 -19.39 -22.94
N LEU A 44 7.37 -19.93 -23.81
CA LEU A 44 5.94 -19.64 -23.79
C LEU A 44 5.28 -20.07 -22.47
N VAL A 45 5.61 -21.28 -21.97
CA VAL A 45 5.08 -21.78 -20.69
C VAL A 45 5.54 -20.91 -19.52
N ARG A 46 6.80 -20.46 -19.51
CA ARG A 46 7.28 -19.51 -18.47
C ARG A 46 6.53 -18.20 -18.55
N GLY A 47 6.42 -17.58 -19.71
CA GLY A 47 5.71 -16.33 -19.89
C GLY A 47 4.23 -16.42 -19.53
N LEU A 48 3.58 -17.55 -19.86
CA LEU A 48 2.19 -17.80 -19.44
C LEU A 48 2.07 -17.94 -17.92
N SER A 49 3.02 -18.63 -17.28
CA SER A 49 3.06 -18.76 -15.82
C SER A 49 3.24 -17.40 -15.13
N ASP A 50 4.13 -16.56 -15.67
CA ASP A 50 4.38 -15.21 -15.11
C ASP A 50 3.16 -14.30 -15.33
N ALA A 51 2.52 -14.35 -16.49
CA ALA A 51 1.27 -13.63 -16.75
C ALA A 51 0.13 -14.08 -15.81
N TYR A 52 0.02 -15.39 -15.57
CA TYR A 52 -0.94 -15.92 -14.60
C TYR A 52 -0.64 -15.49 -13.17
N ALA A 53 0.64 -15.46 -12.78
CA ALA A 53 1.03 -14.95 -11.45
C ALA A 53 0.68 -13.47 -11.27
N ILE A 54 0.85 -12.65 -12.29
CA ILE A 54 0.40 -11.25 -12.31
C ILE A 54 -1.12 -11.18 -12.13
N GLY A 55 -1.88 -11.97 -12.88
CA GLY A 55 -3.34 -12.04 -12.75
C GLY A 55 -3.78 -12.38 -11.32
N ARG A 56 -3.13 -13.36 -10.68
CA ARG A 56 -3.42 -13.70 -9.28
C ARG A 56 -3.14 -12.58 -8.29
N LEU A 57 -2.12 -11.78 -8.50
CA LEU A 57 -1.83 -10.62 -7.63
C LEU A 57 -2.94 -9.56 -7.72
N THR A 58 -3.63 -9.44 -8.87
CA THR A 58 -4.75 -8.51 -9.04
C THR A 58 -6.04 -8.97 -8.35
N GLU A 59 -6.19 -10.27 -8.11
CA GLU A 59 -7.38 -10.86 -7.45
C GLU A 59 -7.32 -10.80 -5.92
N THR A 60 -6.25 -10.25 -5.34
CA THR A 60 -6.06 -10.21 -3.89
C THR A 60 -7.15 -9.38 -3.21
N ALA A 61 -7.87 -9.99 -2.24
CA ALA A 61 -9.02 -9.39 -1.57
C ALA A 61 -8.67 -8.19 -0.67
N GLU A 62 -7.44 -8.12 -0.16
CA GLU A 62 -6.97 -7.01 0.68
C GLU A 62 -5.85 -6.23 0.00
N PRO A 63 -6.14 -5.07 -0.60
CA PRO A 63 -5.13 -4.25 -1.24
C PRO A 63 -4.22 -3.60 -0.20
N LYS A 64 -3.00 -4.11 -0.08
CA LYS A 64 -1.93 -3.54 0.75
C LYS A 64 -0.86 -2.91 -0.16
N ARG A 65 -0.15 -1.92 0.35
CA ARG A 65 0.91 -1.24 -0.42
C ARG A 65 1.88 -2.22 -1.07
N HIS A 66 2.43 -3.16 -0.29
CA HIS A 66 3.39 -4.14 -0.77
C HIS A 66 2.84 -5.04 -1.89
N THR A 67 1.52 -5.32 -1.90
CA THR A 67 0.88 -6.11 -2.98
C THR A 67 1.02 -5.40 -4.32
N PHE A 68 0.86 -4.07 -4.35
CA PHE A 68 1.03 -3.29 -5.58
C PHE A 68 2.50 -3.13 -5.97
N GLU A 69 3.40 -3.00 -5.00
CA GLU A 69 4.85 -3.01 -5.24
C GLU A 69 5.32 -4.35 -5.84
N ASP A 70 4.84 -5.48 -5.31
CA ASP A 70 5.10 -6.82 -5.84
C ASP A 70 4.53 -6.99 -7.25
N LEU A 71 3.33 -6.46 -7.49
CA LEU A 71 2.69 -6.46 -8.80
C LEU A 71 3.52 -5.68 -9.83
N ILE A 72 3.96 -4.47 -9.50
CA ILE A 72 4.84 -3.65 -10.35
C ILE A 72 6.13 -4.42 -10.65
N GLY A 73 6.76 -4.99 -9.63
CA GLY A 73 7.97 -5.78 -9.79
C GLY A 73 7.78 -7.03 -10.65
N ALA A 74 6.64 -7.70 -10.55
CA ALA A 74 6.31 -8.85 -11.40
C ALA A 74 6.11 -8.43 -12.86
N ILE A 75 5.37 -7.35 -13.10
CA ILE A 75 5.16 -6.80 -14.44
C ILE A 75 6.49 -6.37 -15.08
N ASP A 76 7.34 -5.64 -14.36
CA ASP A 76 8.62 -5.17 -14.87
C ASP A 76 9.54 -6.35 -15.25
N ARG A 77 9.60 -7.40 -14.41
CA ARG A 77 10.34 -8.63 -14.75
C ARG A 77 9.80 -9.29 -16.02
N THR A 78 8.50 -9.43 -16.14
CA THR A 78 7.83 -10.07 -17.29
C THR A 78 8.07 -9.27 -18.57
N LEU A 79 7.93 -7.95 -18.53
CA LEU A 79 8.17 -7.06 -19.68
C LEU A 79 9.64 -7.10 -20.14
N ASN A 80 10.57 -7.26 -19.21
CA ASN A 80 12.01 -7.34 -19.54
C ASN A 80 12.44 -8.73 -20.00
N ALA A 81 11.76 -9.78 -19.54
CA ALA A 81 12.11 -11.16 -19.89
C ALA A 81 11.62 -11.57 -21.29
N TYR A 82 10.47 -11.06 -21.71
CA TYR A 82 9.77 -11.58 -22.88
C TYR A 82 9.54 -10.50 -23.95
N PHE A 83 10.45 -10.44 -24.94
CA PHE A 83 10.38 -9.50 -26.06
C PHE A 83 9.14 -9.71 -26.97
N TRP A 84 8.63 -10.93 -27.00
CA TRP A 84 7.49 -11.31 -27.86
C TRP A 84 6.13 -10.84 -27.34
N LEU A 85 6.03 -10.30 -26.14
CA LEU A 85 4.80 -9.72 -25.57
C LEU A 85 4.27 -8.54 -26.40
N ASP A 86 5.14 -7.85 -27.13
CA ASP A 86 4.78 -6.71 -27.98
C ASP A 86 4.28 -7.13 -29.36
N HIS A 87 4.38 -8.41 -29.71
CA HIS A 87 3.95 -8.89 -31.03
C HIS A 87 2.42 -8.81 -31.17
N ALA A 88 1.96 -8.45 -32.38
CA ALA A 88 0.52 -8.25 -32.66
C ALA A 88 -0.38 -9.44 -32.32
N GLU A 89 0.15 -10.69 -32.47
CA GLU A 89 -0.57 -11.92 -32.12
C GLU A 89 -0.73 -12.12 -30.60
N VAL A 90 0.13 -11.48 -29.77
CA VAL A 90 0.13 -11.62 -28.32
C VAL A 90 -0.54 -10.41 -27.65
N GLY A 91 -0.11 -9.20 -28.00
CA GLY A 91 -0.73 -7.94 -27.57
C GLY A 91 -0.76 -7.70 -26.05
N LEU A 92 0.13 -8.33 -25.26
CA LEU A 92 0.12 -8.22 -23.80
C LEU A 92 0.92 -7.04 -23.25
N ARG A 93 1.82 -6.46 -24.03
CA ARG A 93 2.68 -5.35 -23.56
C ARG A 93 1.87 -4.14 -23.11
N ALA A 94 0.92 -3.69 -23.93
CA ALA A 94 0.12 -2.50 -23.64
C ALA A 94 -0.75 -2.68 -22.37
N PRO A 95 -1.54 -3.76 -22.20
CA PRO A 95 -2.28 -4.01 -20.97
C PRO A 95 -1.40 -4.12 -19.72
N LEU A 96 -0.22 -4.73 -19.82
CA LEU A 96 0.71 -4.81 -18.68
C LEU A 96 1.27 -3.44 -18.28
N LEU A 97 1.57 -2.57 -19.24
CA LEU A 97 2.02 -1.20 -18.96
C LEU A 97 0.89 -0.36 -18.34
N GLU A 98 -0.34 -0.51 -18.77
CA GLU A 98 -1.51 0.15 -18.18
C GLU A 98 -1.73 -0.32 -16.73
N LEU A 99 -1.69 -1.64 -16.50
CA LEU A 99 -1.79 -2.21 -15.16
C LEU A 99 -0.68 -1.71 -14.25
N ARG A 100 0.57 -1.67 -14.74
CA ARG A 100 1.72 -1.12 -14.02
C ARG A 100 1.48 0.34 -13.62
N SER A 101 1.05 1.17 -14.56
CA SER A 101 0.78 2.60 -14.32
C SER A 101 -0.33 2.79 -13.27
N THR A 102 -1.36 1.96 -13.32
CA THR A 102 -2.45 1.98 -12.33
C THR A 102 -1.94 1.58 -10.95
N ALA A 103 -1.15 0.51 -10.84
CA ALA A 103 -0.56 0.07 -9.59
C ALA A 103 0.39 1.12 -8.99
N ASP A 104 1.21 1.77 -9.82
CA ASP A 104 2.11 2.86 -9.40
C ASP A 104 1.33 4.06 -8.86
N SER A 105 0.23 4.43 -9.50
CA SER A 105 -0.67 5.47 -9.03
C SER A 105 -1.27 5.14 -7.65
N ILE A 106 -1.66 3.89 -7.43
CA ILE A 106 -2.20 3.43 -6.14
C ILE A 106 -1.11 3.50 -5.05
N VAL A 107 0.11 3.06 -5.33
CA VAL A 107 1.25 3.18 -4.40
C VAL A 107 1.47 4.65 -4.02
N GLY A 108 1.43 5.56 -5.00
CA GLY A 108 1.54 7.00 -4.75
C GLY A 108 0.43 7.55 -3.84
N GLU A 109 -0.81 7.05 -3.95
CA GLU A 109 -1.89 7.44 -3.03
C GLU A 109 -1.66 6.91 -1.60
N PHE A 110 -1.13 5.69 -1.43
CA PHE A 110 -0.73 5.19 -0.11
C PHE A 110 0.34 6.08 0.54
N GLU A 111 1.33 6.53 -0.22
CA GLU A 111 2.38 7.42 0.28
C GLU A 111 1.83 8.78 0.72
N LYS A 112 0.90 9.36 -0.06
CA LYS A 112 0.22 10.61 0.32
C LYS A 112 -0.55 10.46 1.62
N VAL A 113 -1.30 9.36 1.80
CA VAL A 113 -2.04 9.08 3.04
C VAL A 113 -1.09 8.94 4.22
N LEU A 114 0.03 8.23 4.07
CA LEU A 114 1.04 8.09 5.12
C LEU A 114 1.64 9.46 5.49
N ALA A 115 2.02 10.26 4.52
CA ALA A 115 2.56 11.61 4.75
C ALA A 115 1.56 12.53 5.47
N LEU A 116 0.27 12.44 5.12
CA LEU A 116 -0.78 13.21 5.79
C LEU A 116 -0.98 12.77 7.26
N ARG A 117 -0.95 11.46 7.53
CA ARG A 117 -1.02 10.92 8.90
C ARG A 117 0.18 11.33 9.73
N GLU A 118 1.38 11.25 9.17
CA GLU A 118 2.60 11.67 9.84
C GLU A 118 2.57 13.17 10.17
N ARG A 119 2.11 14.00 9.23
CA ARG A 119 1.95 15.44 9.43
C ARG A 119 0.93 15.73 10.53
N ALA A 120 -0.20 15.04 10.56
CA ALA A 120 -1.20 15.17 11.61
C ALA A 120 -0.63 14.79 12.99
N GLY A 121 0.09 13.66 13.08
CA GLY A 121 0.75 13.22 14.32
C GLY A 121 1.80 14.20 14.82
N LYS A 122 2.64 14.74 13.93
CA LYS A 122 3.62 15.78 14.30
C LYS A 122 2.94 17.04 14.83
N ALA A 123 1.89 17.51 14.16
CA ALA A 123 1.16 18.71 14.58
C ALA A 123 0.48 18.52 15.94
N LEU A 124 -0.05 17.32 16.21
CA LEU A 124 -0.62 16.97 17.50
C LEU A 124 0.45 16.96 18.60
N ALA A 125 1.56 16.28 18.38
CA ALA A 125 2.67 16.19 19.34
C ALA A 125 3.27 17.57 19.68
N GLU A 126 3.38 18.47 18.69
CA GLU A 126 3.78 19.86 18.92
C GLU A 126 2.77 20.63 19.75
N ALA A 127 1.46 20.44 19.51
CA ALA A 127 0.41 21.06 20.29
C ALA A 127 0.41 20.56 21.74
N GLU A 128 0.57 19.26 21.96
CA GLU A 128 0.71 18.64 23.30
C GLU A 128 1.93 19.19 24.04
N SER A 129 3.09 19.27 23.38
CA SER A 129 4.30 19.81 23.98
C SER A 129 4.11 21.27 24.40
N THR A 130 3.49 22.08 23.54
CA THR A 130 3.18 23.49 23.82
C THR A 130 2.22 23.60 25.00
N GLN A 131 1.19 22.75 25.06
CA GLN A 131 0.21 22.76 26.14
C GLN A 131 0.83 22.43 27.48
N ARG A 132 1.69 21.41 27.54
CA ARG A 132 2.44 21.05 28.76
C ARG A 132 3.26 22.22 29.28
N LEU A 133 4.00 22.89 28.39
CA LEU A 133 4.78 24.10 28.78
C LEU A 133 3.90 25.22 29.32
N LEU A 134 2.70 25.42 28.76
CA LEU A 134 1.75 26.43 29.23
C LEU A 134 1.13 26.02 30.57
N LEU A 135 0.84 24.76 30.79
CA LEU A 135 0.36 24.26 32.10
C LEU A 135 1.42 24.42 33.19
N ASP A 136 2.67 24.09 32.88
CA ASP A 136 3.79 24.30 33.80
C ASP A 136 3.97 25.81 34.14
N ALA A 137 3.83 26.66 33.14
CA ALA A 137 3.92 28.12 33.34
C ALA A 137 2.73 28.72 34.15
N ALA A 138 1.53 28.14 33.98
CA ALA A 138 0.34 28.58 34.73
C ALA A 138 0.42 28.27 36.24
N HIS A 139 1.17 27.23 36.61
CA HIS A 139 1.39 26.86 38.02
C HIS A 139 2.50 27.66 38.71
N GLN A 140 3.22 28.53 38.00
CA GLN A 140 4.26 29.39 38.55
C GLN A 140 3.69 30.76 38.91
N GLU A 141 4.16 31.31 40.03
CA GLU A 141 3.82 32.68 40.41
C GLU A 141 4.32 33.68 39.34
N HIS A 142 3.43 34.48 38.83
CA HIS A 142 3.79 35.48 37.82
C HIS A 142 4.50 36.68 38.45
N ALA A 143 5.75 36.92 38.07
CA ALA A 143 6.58 38.00 38.61
C ALA A 143 6.06 39.42 38.26
N SER A 144 5.14 39.56 37.29
CA SER A 144 4.60 40.84 36.85
C SER A 144 3.27 40.68 36.09
N VAL A 145 2.48 41.77 36.03
CA VAL A 145 1.26 41.85 35.23
C VAL A 145 1.56 41.61 33.75
N ALA A 146 2.72 42.00 33.25
CA ALA A 146 3.12 41.77 31.87
C ALA A 146 3.36 40.27 31.59
N ALA A 147 3.96 39.55 32.53
CA ALA A 147 4.14 38.07 32.42
C ALA A 147 2.80 37.37 32.41
N TYR A 148 1.87 37.76 33.28
CA TYR A 148 0.50 37.27 33.33
C TYR A 148 -0.24 37.45 31.99
N MET A 149 -0.22 38.67 31.43
CA MET A 149 -0.85 38.95 30.14
C MET A 149 -0.21 38.15 28.98
N SER A 150 1.08 37.90 29.05
CA SER A 150 1.78 37.05 28.09
C SER A 150 1.27 35.61 28.14
N THR A 151 1.10 35.03 29.33
CA THR A 151 0.56 33.67 29.54
C THR A 151 -0.87 33.54 29.01
N LEU A 152 -1.74 34.50 29.32
CA LEU A 152 -3.11 34.54 28.78
C LEU A 152 -3.13 34.61 27.25
N SER A 153 -2.25 35.43 26.66
CA SER A 153 -2.14 35.51 25.20
C SER A 153 -1.63 34.23 24.57
N ALA A 154 -0.74 33.52 25.25
CA ALA A 154 -0.24 32.23 24.80
C ALA A 154 -1.32 31.14 24.84
N TRP A 155 -2.14 31.11 25.91
CA TRP A 155 -3.30 30.21 25.99
C TRP A 155 -4.32 30.44 24.89
N ARG A 156 -4.65 31.74 24.60
CA ARG A 156 -5.55 32.06 23.48
C ARG A 156 -5.01 31.58 22.13
N ARG A 157 -3.70 31.72 21.91
CA ARG A 157 -3.06 31.23 20.69
C ARG A 157 -3.11 29.71 20.62
N GLN A 158 -2.89 29.02 21.75
CA GLN A 158 -2.96 27.55 21.80
C GLN A 158 -4.38 27.06 21.52
N GLN A 159 -5.42 27.70 22.12
CA GLN A 159 -6.81 27.36 21.82
C GLN A 159 -7.13 27.56 20.33
N GLY A 160 -6.72 28.68 19.74
CA GLY A 160 -6.88 28.90 18.29
C GLY A 160 -6.17 27.88 17.42
N ARG A 161 -4.96 27.46 17.84
CA ARG A 161 -4.22 26.38 17.17
C ARG A 161 -4.96 25.03 17.23
N LEU A 162 -5.46 24.65 18.41
CA LEU A 162 -6.19 23.39 18.61
C LEU A 162 -7.48 23.36 17.77
N VAL A 163 -8.24 24.45 17.72
CA VAL A 163 -9.40 24.56 16.82
C VAL A 163 -8.99 24.40 15.35
N GLY A 164 -7.85 24.96 14.95
CA GLY A 164 -7.32 24.78 13.60
C GLY A 164 -6.93 23.32 13.27
N LEU A 165 -6.51 22.55 14.29
CA LEU A 165 -6.16 21.14 14.12
C LEU A 165 -7.37 20.25 13.85
N GLU A 166 -8.58 20.61 14.28
CA GLU A 166 -9.81 19.86 14.00
C GLU A 166 -10.08 19.72 12.48
N ALA A 167 -9.65 20.67 11.68
CA ALA A 167 -9.79 20.65 10.23
C ALA A 167 -8.71 19.83 9.52
N VAL A 168 -7.68 19.34 10.22
CA VAL A 168 -6.58 18.58 9.63
C VAL A 168 -7.02 17.15 9.37
N ARG A 169 -6.84 16.69 8.13
CA ARG A 169 -7.19 15.33 7.74
C ARG A 169 -6.36 14.31 8.54
N PHE A 170 -7.02 13.24 9.03
CA PHE A 170 -6.45 12.20 9.88
C PHE A 170 -6.00 12.64 11.27
N MET A 171 -6.46 13.79 11.75
CA MET A 171 -6.23 14.24 13.11
C MET A 171 -7.00 13.38 14.11
N ASP A 172 -6.39 13.10 15.27
CA ASP A 172 -7.08 12.52 16.41
C ASP A 172 -7.96 13.58 17.08
N LEU A 173 -9.23 13.58 16.69
CA LEU A 173 -10.21 14.55 17.20
C LEU A 173 -10.49 14.37 18.69
N GLN A 174 -10.37 13.14 19.22
CA GLN A 174 -10.58 12.91 20.65
C GLN A 174 -9.47 13.55 21.48
N ALA A 175 -8.22 13.39 21.06
CA ALA A 175 -7.08 14.01 21.69
C ALA A 175 -7.18 15.55 21.62
N VAL A 176 -7.51 16.11 20.45
CA VAL A 176 -7.67 17.56 20.27
C VAL A 176 -8.79 18.13 21.15
N THR A 177 -9.95 17.45 21.22
CA THR A 177 -11.09 17.88 22.05
C THR A 177 -10.72 17.84 23.53
N ALA A 178 -10.03 16.80 24.01
CA ALA A 178 -9.57 16.69 25.38
C ALA A 178 -8.60 17.86 25.74
N MET A 179 -7.66 18.15 24.84
CA MET A 179 -6.72 19.26 25.00
C MET A 179 -7.42 20.63 25.00
N LEU A 180 -8.47 20.81 24.18
CA LEU A 180 -9.27 22.04 24.18
C LEU A 180 -10.00 22.24 25.50
N GLU A 181 -10.59 21.21 26.06
CA GLU A 181 -11.27 21.32 27.36
C GLU A 181 -10.27 21.59 28.49
N GLU A 182 -9.12 20.93 28.50
CA GLU A 182 -8.06 21.22 29.46
C GLU A 182 -7.54 22.66 29.34
N ALA A 183 -7.33 23.13 28.09
CA ALA A 183 -6.90 24.52 27.85
C ALA A 183 -7.94 25.57 28.30
N LYS A 184 -9.25 25.28 28.14
CA LYS A 184 -10.32 26.15 28.66
C LYS A 184 -10.34 26.19 30.19
N GLN A 185 -10.17 25.05 30.84
CA GLN A 185 -10.11 24.98 32.32
C GLN A 185 -8.91 25.70 32.87
N ALA A 186 -7.72 25.49 32.28
CA ALA A 186 -6.51 26.17 32.69
C ALA A 186 -6.61 27.70 32.48
N PHE A 187 -7.18 28.15 31.36
CA PHE A 187 -7.41 29.58 31.11
C PHE A 187 -8.36 30.21 32.11
N ALA A 188 -9.34 29.47 32.64
CA ALA A 188 -10.29 29.99 33.65
C ALA A 188 -9.70 30.04 35.05
N GLN A 189 -8.60 29.30 35.31
CA GLN A 189 -7.91 29.24 36.60
C GLN A 189 -6.79 30.31 36.73
N VAL A 190 -6.29 30.76 35.60
CA VAL A 190 -5.28 31.85 35.51
C VAL A 190 -5.95 33.19 35.62
#